data_de35acffcfdb4a10925c2e29feafbf23
#
_entry.id   de35acffcfdb4a10925c2e29feafbf23
#
_cell.length_a   1.000
_cell.length_b   1.000
_cell.length_c   1.000
_cell.angle_alpha   90.00
_cell.angle_beta   90.00
_cell.angle_gamma   90.00
#
_symmetry.space_group_name_H-M   'P 1'
#
loop_
_entity.id
_entity.type
_entity.pdbx_description
1 polymer ?
#
loop_
_entity_poly.entity_id
_entity_poly.type
_entity_poly.pdbx_seq_one_letter_code
_entity_poly.pdbx_strand_id
1 'polypeptide(L)'
;MKRFFCLAITGLLVTTLAAGCGWRLRGTGSVDNVSSVHISSQGRFNDFYEALSRSLQANDITVVKNATDAQYNIVILDQKYSRKTATVSVTVRVSEYQLTEEVTIMILAANGQPLLQRTTLSTERFFDFDENDVQSKEDEANLLRREMRNDLIRQIISRLDA
;
A
#
# COMPACT_ATOMS: atom_id res chain seq x y z
N MET A 1 -55.97 18.66 -17.74
CA MET A 1 -54.86 18.23 -18.62
C MET A 1 -53.53 18.85 -18.23
N LYS A 2 -53.38 20.17 -18.02
CA LYS A 2 -52.11 20.84 -17.68
C LYS A 2 -51.46 20.33 -16.37
N ARG A 3 -52.24 19.99 -15.32
CA ARG A 3 -51.70 19.50 -14.03
C ARG A 3 -51.10 18.11 -14.14
N PHE A 4 -51.68 17.21 -14.95
CA PHE A 4 -51.13 15.88 -15.17
C PHE A 4 -49.83 15.90 -16.00
N PHE A 5 -49.71 16.88 -16.92
CA PHE A 5 -48.53 17.07 -17.73
C PHE A 5 -47.34 17.59 -16.90
N CYS A 6 -47.59 18.52 -15.96
CA CYS A 6 -46.55 18.98 -15.02
C CYS A 6 -46.05 17.85 -14.10
N LEU A 7 -46.95 17.01 -13.57
CA LEU A 7 -46.59 15.86 -12.71
C LEU A 7 -45.73 14.83 -13.48
N ALA A 8 -46.04 14.56 -14.74
CA ALA A 8 -45.27 13.65 -15.58
C ALA A 8 -43.86 14.16 -15.88
N ILE A 9 -43.69 15.49 -16.13
CA ILE A 9 -42.39 16.12 -16.38
C ILE A 9 -41.56 16.11 -15.09
N THR A 10 -42.15 16.41 -13.93
CA THR A 10 -41.44 16.38 -12.66
C THR A 10 -40.99 14.96 -12.29
N GLY A 11 -41.80 13.94 -12.54
CA GLY A 11 -41.43 12.54 -12.33
C GLY A 11 -40.29 12.08 -13.23
N LEU A 12 -40.28 12.51 -14.51
CA LEU A 12 -39.21 12.20 -15.46
C LEU A 12 -37.89 12.89 -15.07
N LEU A 13 -37.95 14.11 -14.55
CA LEU A 13 -36.76 14.85 -14.12
C LEU A 13 -36.13 14.24 -12.87
N VAL A 14 -36.92 13.72 -11.93
CA VAL A 14 -36.43 13.04 -10.71
C VAL A 14 -35.79 11.70 -11.03
N THR A 15 -36.31 10.95 -11.99
CA THR A 15 -35.72 9.66 -12.41
C THR A 15 -34.39 9.83 -13.15
N THR A 16 -34.19 10.91 -13.92
CA THR A 16 -32.91 11.20 -14.58
C THR A 16 -31.82 11.64 -13.60
N LEU A 17 -32.16 12.30 -12.50
CA LEU A 17 -31.22 12.68 -11.44
C LEU A 17 -30.77 11.48 -10.58
N ALA A 18 -31.59 10.44 -10.45
CA ALA A 18 -31.24 9.22 -9.72
C ALA A 18 -30.33 8.26 -10.52
N ALA A 19 -30.30 8.37 -11.85
CA ALA A 19 -29.46 7.53 -12.72
C ALA A 19 -28.02 8.04 -12.89
N GLY A 20 -27.67 9.20 -12.35
CA GLY A 20 -26.44 9.92 -12.67
C GLY A 20 -25.46 10.05 -11.53
N CYS A 21 -25.03 8.97 -10.84
CA CYS A 21 -23.78 9.00 -10.08
C CYS A 21 -23.29 7.57 -9.83
N GLY A 22 -22.83 6.92 -10.88
CA GLY A 22 -21.93 5.80 -10.76
C GLY A 22 -20.54 6.27 -10.27
N TRP A 23 -20.46 6.86 -9.07
CA TRP A 23 -19.18 7.13 -8.43
C TRP A 23 -18.61 5.80 -7.93
N ARG A 24 -17.91 5.11 -8.81
CA ARG A 24 -17.04 4.02 -8.41
C ARG A 24 -15.89 4.65 -7.62
N LEU A 25 -15.82 4.36 -6.32
CA LEU A 25 -14.63 4.66 -5.52
C LEU A 25 -13.44 3.96 -6.20
N ARG A 26 -12.63 4.72 -6.91
CA ARG A 26 -11.38 4.27 -7.49
C ARG A 26 -10.34 4.23 -6.37
N GLY A 27 -10.35 3.14 -5.59
CA GLY A 27 -9.46 3.06 -4.42
C GLY A 27 -9.26 1.65 -3.85
N THR A 28 -10.12 0.72 -4.23
CA THR A 28 -9.87 -0.71 -4.04
C THR A 28 -9.52 -1.25 -5.41
N GLY A 29 -8.25 -1.23 -5.78
CA GLY A 29 -7.77 -2.04 -6.88
C GLY A 29 -8.04 -3.49 -6.49
N SER A 30 -9.20 -4.03 -6.89
CA SER A 30 -9.37 -5.47 -6.91
C SER A 30 -8.34 -5.97 -7.91
N VAL A 31 -7.43 -6.79 -7.43
CA VAL A 31 -6.47 -7.51 -8.27
C VAL A 31 -7.26 -8.67 -8.87
N ASP A 32 -8.02 -8.37 -9.96
CA ASP A 32 -9.06 -9.26 -10.48
C ASP A 32 -8.50 -10.57 -11.06
N ASN A 33 -7.19 -10.66 -11.28
CA ASN A 33 -6.53 -11.78 -11.95
C ASN A 33 -5.61 -12.64 -11.07
N VAL A 34 -5.43 -12.28 -9.77
CA VAL A 34 -4.52 -12.99 -8.88
C VAL A 34 -5.29 -13.70 -7.79
N SER A 35 -5.29 -15.03 -7.82
CA SER A 35 -6.02 -15.85 -6.84
C SER A 35 -5.15 -16.34 -5.69
N SER A 36 -3.87 -16.62 -5.93
CA SER A 36 -2.97 -17.20 -4.93
C SER A 36 -1.54 -16.71 -5.06
N VAL A 37 -0.90 -16.44 -3.91
CA VAL A 37 0.47 -15.97 -3.82
C VAL A 37 1.22 -16.75 -2.75
N HIS A 38 2.46 -17.12 -3.03
CA HIS A 38 3.41 -17.56 -2.03
C HIS A 38 4.38 -16.42 -1.72
N ILE A 39 4.69 -16.21 -0.42
CA ILE A 39 5.67 -15.22 0.01
C ILE A 39 6.86 -15.96 0.60
N SER A 40 8.04 -15.76 0.04
CA SER A 40 9.31 -16.23 0.61
C SER A 40 10.20 -15.06 1.01
N SER A 41 11.02 -15.25 2.03
CA SER A 41 11.94 -14.25 2.53
C SER A 41 13.30 -14.85 2.76
N GLN A 42 14.36 -14.20 2.28
CA GLN A 42 15.74 -14.61 2.50
C GLN A 42 16.31 -14.15 3.85
N GLY A 43 15.56 -13.37 4.62
CA GLY A 43 15.94 -12.81 5.92
C GLY A 43 14.84 -12.90 6.98
N ARG A 44 15.10 -12.30 8.15
CA ARG A 44 14.13 -12.20 9.26
C ARG A 44 13.29 -10.93 9.11
N PHE A 45 12.42 -10.87 8.10
CA PHE A 45 11.55 -9.72 7.81
C PHE A 45 10.11 -9.99 8.27
N ASN A 46 9.95 -10.54 9.46
CA ASN A 46 8.67 -11.04 9.97
C ASN A 46 7.57 -9.96 9.92
N ASP A 47 7.87 -8.74 10.36
CA ASP A 47 6.88 -7.65 10.39
C ASP A 47 6.38 -7.25 9.00
N PHE A 48 7.29 -7.22 8.00
CA PHE A 48 6.93 -6.89 6.63
C PHE A 48 6.17 -8.06 5.98
N TYR A 49 6.64 -9.29 6.18
CA TYR A 49 5.97 -10.51 5.72
C TYR A 49 4.53 -10.57 6.23
N GLU A 50 4.34 -10.39 7.54
CA GLU A 50 2.99 -10.42 8.14
C GLU A 50 2.09 -9.30 7.64
N ALA A 51 2.61 -8.08 7.48
CA ALA A 51 1.85 -6.96 6.97
C ALA A 51 1.45 -7.19 5.49
N LEU A 52 2.38 -7.69 4.66
CA LEU A 52 2.11 -8.05 3.27
C LEU A 52 1.07 -9.16 3.18
N SER A 53 1.22 -10.23 3.99
CA SER A 53 0.27 -11.35 4.02
C SER A 53 -1.14 -10.90 4.39
N ARG A 54 -1.29 -10.07 5.44
CA ARG A 54 -2.61 -9.50 5.80
C ARG A 54 -3.19 -8.63 4.71
N SER A 55 -2.36 -7.82 4.06
CA SER A 55 -2.83 -6.93 2.98
C SER A 55 -3.26 -7.70 1.73
N LEU A 56 -2.56 -8.78 1.37
CA LEU A 56 -2.98 -9.68 0.27
C LEU A 56 -4.33 -10.32 0.60
N GLN A 57 -4.50 -10.87 1.80
CA GLN A 57 -5.77 -11.47 2.24
C GLN A 57 -6.92 -10.46 2.26
N ALA A 58 -6.67 -9.21 2.63
CA ALA A 58 -7.67 -8.13 2.58
C ALA A 58 -8.08 -7.73 1.14
N ASN A 59 -7.29 -8.12 0.14
CA ASN A 59 -7.58 -7.97 -1.29
C ASN A 59 -8.04 -9.30 -1.92
N ASP A 60 -8.58 -10.23 -1.13
CA ASP A 60 -9.10 -11.54 -1.57
C ASP A 60 -8.05 -12.45 -2.22
N ILE A 61 -6.75 -12.21 -1.99
CA ILE A 61 -5.66 -13.03 -2.50
C ILE A 61 -5.27 -14.06 -1.45
N THR A 62 -5.33 -15.34 -1.79
CA THR A 62 -4.96 -16.43 -0.88
C THR A 62 -3.44 -16.53 -0.75
N VAL A 63 -2.91 -16.44 0.48
CA VAL A 63 -1.50 -16.70 0.75
C VAL A 63 -1.29 -18.19 1.04
N VAL A 64 -0.57 -18.88 0.13
CA VAL A 64 -0.31 -20.32 0.22
C VAL A 64 1.08 -20.61 0.80
N LYS A 65 1.23 -21.80 1.42
CA LYS A 65 2.49 -22.22 2.09
C LYS A 65 3.56 -22.68 1.11
N ASN A 66 3.16 -23.33 0.01
CA ASN A 66 4.09 -23.88 -0.95
C ASN A 66 4.12 -23.03 -2.21
N ALA A 67 5.31 -22.79 -2.74
CA ALA A 67 5.51 -22.05 -3.98
C ALA A 67 4.84 -22.71 -5.21
N THR A 68 4.72 -24.05 -5.20
CA THR A 68 4.09 -24.84 -6.27
C THR A 68 2.57 -24.63 -6.38
N ASP A 69 1.93 -24.21 -5.29
CA ASP A 69 0.47 -24.04 -5.20
C ASP A 69 0.06 -22.59 -5.51
N ALA A 70 1.05 -21.73 -5.75
CA ALA A 70 0.87 -20.30 -5.98
C ALA A 70 0.87 -19.95 -7.45
N GLN A 71 0.00 -19.00 -7.82
CA GLN A 71 0.04 -18.37 -9.14
C GLN A 71 1.28 -17.48 -9.30
N TYR A 72 1.65 -16.76 -8.22
CA TYR A 72 2.85 -15.94 -8.16
C TYR A 72 3.63 -16.16 -6.87
N ASN A 73 4.96 -16.08 -6.98
CA ASN A 73 5.88 -16.15 -5.85
C ASN A 73 6.52 -14.78 -5.63
N ILE A 74 6.22 -14.13 -4.52
CA ILE A 74 6.88 -12.90 -4.07
C ILE A 74 8.09 -13.28 -3.22
N VAL A 75 9.27 -12.92 -3.66
CA VAL A 75 10.52 -13.17 -2.95
C VAL A 75 11.01 -11.84 -2.36
N ILE A 76 11.01 -11.74 -1.02
CA ILE A 76 11.59 -10.59 -0.30
C ILE A 76 13.08 -10.88 -0.13
N LEU A 77 13.91 -10.11 -0.83
CA LEU A 77 15.36 -10.27 -0.86
C LEU A 77 16.04 -9.46 0.25
N ASP A 78 15.56 -8.24 0.48
CA ASP A 78 16.10 -7.33 1.49
C ASP A 78 15.05 -6.33 1.96
N GLN A 79 15.18 -5.87 3.21
CA GLN A 79 14.41 -4.78 3.79
C GLN A 79 15.33 -3.90 4.61
N LYS A 80 15.27 -2.61 4.40
CA LYS A 80 16.08 -1.63 5.11
C LYS A 80 15.24 -0.45 5.57
N TYR A 81 15.41 -0.09 6.82
CA TYR A 81 14.87 1.13 7.41
C TYR A 81 16.04 1.99 7.89
N SER A 82 15.99 3.27 7.60
CA SER A 82 16.97 4.25 8.07
C SER A 82 16.31 5.53 8.53
N ARG A 83 16.89 6.15 9.57
CA ARG A 83 16.56 7.48 10.07
C ARG A 83 17.81 8.33 9.99
N LYS A 84 17.72 9.46 9.33
CA LYS A 84 18.84 10.40 9.17
C LYS A 84 18.39 11.78 9.61
N THR A 85 19.31 12.57 10.15
CA THR A 85 19.07 13.99 10.39
C THR A 85 18.94 14.69 9.06
N ALA A 86 17.80 15.35 8.84
CA ALA A 86 17.54 16.13 7.63
C ALA A 86 17.96 17.59 7.82
N THR A 87 17.57 18.17 8.98
CA THR A 87 17.81 19.57 9.27
C THR A 87 18.30 19.75 10.70
N VAL A 88 19.19 20.72 10.89
CA VAL A 88 19.63 21.20 12.21
C VAL A 88 19.25 22.67 12.38
N SER A 89 18.84 23.03 13.59
CA SER A 89 18.51 24.42 13.93
C SER A 89 19.76 25.29 14.00
N VAL A 90 19.58 26.60 14.07
CA VAL A 90 20.68 27.58 14.27
C VAL A 90 21.48 27.34 15.54
N THR A 91 20.94 26.61 16.52
CA THR A 91 21.60 26.19 17.76
C THR A 91 22.27 24.84 17.66
N VAL A 92 22.44 24.31 16.41
CA VAL A 92 23.04 22.99 16.09
C VAL A 92 22.29 21.83 16.76
N ARG A 93 20.97 21.96 16.94
CA ARG A 93 20.10 20.87 17.40
C ARG A 93 19.32 20.28 16.23
N VAL A 94 19.08 18.98 16.27
CA VAL A 94 18.24 18.32 15.26
C VAL A 94 16.83 18.91 15.33
N SER A 95 16.32 19.37 14.21
CA SER A 95 14.96 19.90 14.08
C SER A 95 14.08 19.05 13.18
N GLU A 96 14.67 18.22 12.32
CA GLU A 96 13.94 17.36 11.39
C GLU A 96 14.69 16.06 11.13
N TYR A 97 13.96 14.94 11.06
CA TYR A 97 14.47 13.66 10.61
C TYR A 97 13.85 13.25 9.28
N GLN A 98 14.66 12.62 8.46
CA GLN A 98 14.24 11.88 7.27
C GLN A 98 14.18 10.39 7.62
N LEU A 99 13.03 9.77 7.40
CA LEU A 99 12.82 8.33 7.47
C LEU A 99 12.82 7.77 6.05
N THR A 100 13.52 6.69 5.83
CA THR A 100 13.52 5.95 4.56
C THR A 100 13.26 4.48 4.84
N GLU A 101 12.30 3.89 4.15
CA GLU A 101 12.06 2.44 4.15
C GLU A 101 12.18 1.91 2.72
N GLU A 102 12.98 0.87 2.56
CA GLU A 102 13.27 0.22 1.29
C GLU A 102 12.95 -1.28 1.41
N VAL A 103 12.41 -1.84 0.34
CA VAL A 103 12.26 -3.29 0.20
C VAL A 103 12.71 -3.71 -1.18
N THR A 104 13.57 -4.72 -1.25
CA THR A 104 14.01 -5.32 -2.49
C THR A 104 13.26 -6.63 -2.69
N ILE A 105 12.51 -6.72 -3.79
CA ILE A 105 11.69 -7.87 -4.11
C ILE A 105 11.98 -8.39 -5.52
N MET A 106 11.50 -9.61 -5.77
CA MET A 106 11.35 -10.23 -7.08
C MET A 106 10.00 -10.94 -7.10
N ILE A 107 9.30 -10.94 -8.23
CA ILE A 107 8.03 -11.66 -8.39
C ILE A 107 8.22 -12.67 -9.53
N LEU A 108 7.92 -13.93 -9.25
CA LEU A 108 8.00 -15.02 -10.20
C LEU A 108 6.60 -15.57 -10.49
N ALA A 109 6.33 -15.88 -11.73
CA ALA A 109 5.16 -16.68 -12.10
C ALA A 109 5.33 -18.15 -11.65
N ALA A 110 4.24 -18.93 -11.68
CA ALA A 110 4.24 -20.35 -11.30
C ALA A 110 5.27 -21.20 -12.06
N ASN A 111 5.60 -20.82 -13.29
CA ASN A 111 6.61 -21.49 -14.12
C ASN A 111 8.06 -21.04 -13.81
N GLY A 112 8.25 -20.20 -12.79
CA GLY A 112 9.57 -19.66 -12.38
C GLY A 112 10.06 -18.50 -13.24
N GLN A 113 9.32 -18.07 -14.26
CA GLN A 113 9.70 -16.88 -15.03
C GLN A 113 9.48 -15.60 -14.23
N PRO A 114 10.40 -14.63 -14.28
CA PRO A 114 10.25 -13.37 -13.56
C PRO A 114 9.17 -12.50 -14.22
N LEU A 115 8.10 -12.21 -13.48
CA LEU A 115 7.13 -11.16 -13.79
C LEU A 115 7.74 -9.79 -13.44
N LEU A 116 8.39 -9.71 -12.27
CA LEU A 116 9.17 -8.55 -11.84
C LEU A 116 10.57 -9.03 -11.49
N GLN A 117 11.58 -8.51 -12.18
CA GLN A 117 12.97 -8.74 -11.82
C GLN A 117 13.31 -8.06 -10.50
N ARG A 118 14.49 -8.36 -9.93
CA ARG A 118 14.97 -7.73 -8.71
C ARG A 118 14.79 -6.22 -8.78
N THR A 119 13.90 -5.70 -7.95
CA THR A 119 13.52 -4.29 -7.91
C THR A 119 13.50 -3.81 -6.46
N THR A 120 14.10 -2.66 -6.20
CA THR A 120 14.03 -1.98 -4.91
C THR A 120 12.94 -0.91 -4.97
N LEU A 121 11.99 -1.01 -4.05
CA LEU A 121 10.96 -0.01 -3.80
C LEU A 121 11.39 0.80 -2.59
N SER A 122 11.21 2.10 -2.63
CA SER A 122 11.59 3.02 -1.56
C SER A 122 10.48 4.02 -1.29
N THR A 123 10.34 4.42 -0.04
CA THR A 123 9.49 5.53 0.38
C THR A 123 10.18 6.33 1.46
N GLU A 124 9.89 7.62 1.49
CA GLU A 124 10.51 8.58 2.41
C GLU A 124 9.44 9.42 3.10
N ARG A 125 9.71 9.80 4.35
CA ARG A 125 8.91 10.75 5.13
C ARG A 125 9.83 11.64 5.94
N PHE A 126 9.39 12.85 6.16
CA PHE A 126 10.04 13.81 7.04
C PHE A 126 9.14 14.08 8.24
N PHE A 127 9.73 14.30 9.41
CA PHE A 127 8.98 14.74 10.58
C PHE A 127 9.84 15.64 11.46
N ASP A 128 9.17 16.64 12.05
CA ASP A 128 9.80 17.58 12.96
C ASP A 128 10.13 16.89 14.30
N PHE A 129 11.33 17.14 14.81
CA PHE A 129 11.76 16.61 16.10
C PHE A 129 11.80 17.71 17.14
N ASP A 130 11.21 17.45 18.31
CA ASP A 130 11.28 18.31 19.49
C ASP A 130 11.91 17.54 20.65
N GLU A 131 13.03 18.05 21.18
CA GLU A 131 13.75 17.46 22.30
C GLU A 131 12.93 17.49 23.62
N ASN A 132 11.92 18.35 23.71
CA ASN A 132 11.07 18.46 24.89
C ASN A 132 9.90 17.45 24.88
N ASP A 133 9.65 16.80 23.74
CA ASP A 133 8.54 15.86 23.56
C ASP A 133 8.99 14.58 22.84
N VAL A 134 10.08 13.99 23.31
CA VAL A 134 10.71 12.81 22.68
C VAL A 134 9.75 11.63 22.53
N GLN A 135 8.91 11.36 23.55
CA GLN A 135 8.00 10.22 23.53
C GLN A 135 6.95 10.36 22.43
N SER A 136 6.31 11.50 22.31
CA SER A 136 5.32 11.78 21.27
C SER A 136 5.96 11.71 19.88
N LYS A 137 7.20 12.19 19.74
CA LYS A 137 7.94 12.14 18.47
C LYS A 137 8.38 10.74 18.08
N GLU A 138 8.70 9.86 19.01
CA GLU A 138 8.94 8.45 18.72
C GLU A 138 7.65 7.72 18.31
N ASP A 139 6.51 8.05 18.92
CA ASP A 139 5.21 7.49 18.53
C ASP A 139 4.80 7.93 17.12
N GLU A 140 5.05 9.21 16.78
CA GLU A 140 4.87 9.75 15.43
C GLU A 140 5.76 9.02 14.41
N ALA A 141 7.05 8.85 14.71
CA ALA A 141 7.97 8.13 13.84
C ALA A 141 7.54 6.66 13.59
N ASN A 142 7.02 5.99 14.63
CA ASN A 142 6.49 4.64 14.53
C ASN A 142 5.21 4.58 13.70
N LEU A 143 4.34 5.60 13.79
CA LEU A 143 3.16 5.72 12.93
C LEU A 143 3.58 5.89 11.47
N LEU A 144 4.45 6.85 11.17
CA LEU A 144 4.97 7.09 9.83
C LEU A 144 5.62 5.84 9.24
N ARG A 145 6.38 5.08 10.03
CA ARG A 145 6.97 3.82 9.58
C ARG A 145 5.92 2.79 9.16
N ARG A 146 4.81 2.68 9.90
CA ARG A 146 3.69 1.79 9.50
C ARG A 146 3.04 2.25 8.20
N GLU A 147 2.85 3.56 8.03
CA GLU A 147 2.30 4.12 6.80
C GLU A 147 3.22 3.87 5.60
N MET A 148 4.53 4.10 5.75
CA MET A 148 5.54 3.84 4.73
C MET A 148 5.54 2.37 4.29
N ARG A 149 5.45 1.45 5.25
CA ARG A 149 5.33 0.01 4.99
C ARG A 149 4.07 -0.31 4.18
N ASN A 150 2.94 0.27 4.54
CA ASN A 150 1.69 0.09 3.81
C ASN A 150 1.77 0.66 2.40
N ASP A 151 2.48 1.78 2.19
CA ASP A 151 2.74 2.35 0.87
C ASP A 151 3.55 1.39 -0.01
N LEU A 152 4.61 0.79 0.53
CA LEU A 152 5.42 -0.21 -0.18
C LEU A 152 4.60 -1.46 -0.52
N ILE A 153 3.76 -1.94 0.42
CA ILE A 153 2.88 -3.08 0.20
C ILE A 153 1.87 -2.79 -0.92
N ARG A 154 1.25 -1.62 -0.95
CA ARG A 154 0.35 -1.23 -2.05
C ARG A 154 1.08 -1.21 -3.40
N GLN A 155 2.32 -0.73 -3.43
CA GLN A 155 3.14 -0.77 -4.63
C GLN A 155 3.45 -2.20 -5.09
N ILE A 156 3.67 -3.14 -4.17
CA ILE A 156 3.89 -4.56 -4.50
C ILE A 156 2.62 -5.16 -5.10
N ILE A 157 1.47 -4.96 -4.43
CA ILE A 157 0.19 -5.50 -4.89
C ILE A 157 -0.17 -4.97 -6.28
N SER A 158 0.03 -3.68 -6.54
CA SER A 158 -0.24 -3.09 -7.86
C SER A 158 0.61 -3.66 -8.99
N ARG A 159 1.76 -4.28 -8.68
CA ARG A 159 2.62 -4.95 -9.67
C ARG A 159 2.23 -6.39 -9.96
N LEU A 160 1.33 -6.97 -9.16
CA LEU A 160 0.77 -8.29 -9.45
C LEU A 160 -0.33 -8.21 -10.53
N ASP A 161 -0.93 -7.03 -10.71
CA ASP A 161 -2.03 -6.77 -11.63
C ASP A 161 -1.55 -6.15 -12.97
N ALA A 162 -0.26 -5.95 -13.13
CA ALA A 162 0.34 -5.33 -14.33
C ALA A 162 0.80 -6.39 -15.32
#